data_1f800320828c1a32194e2af54d5c7455
#
_entry.id   1f800320828c1a32194e2af54d5c7455
#
_cell.length_a   1.000
_cell.length_b   1.000
_cell.length_c   1.000
_cell.angle_alpha   90.00
_cell.angle_beta   90.00
_cell.angle_gamma   90.00
#
_symmetry.space_group_name_H-M   'P 1'
#
loop_
_entity.id
_entity.type
_entity.pdbx_description
1 polymer ?
#
loop_
_entity_poly.entity_id
_entity_poly.type
_entity_poly.pdbx_seq_one_letter_code
_entity_poly.pdbx_strand_id
1 'polypeptide(L)'
;MTVIDIKGDVVDNSYGMMYDWFGIDYTSPSKVNDALLNADDEEIVLNIASNGGDVFAASEIYTAIKMNGKPVTVNIQGLAASAASVIAMAGDTVNISPTAQLMIHKASSGGQGNADDFEHEAKVLNGVDQSIAAAYELKTGMKQSDLLQLMSNETWMTAPEAVDKGFADNIMFVDANKPVFSNSIGNIP
;
A
#
# COMPACT_ATOMS: atom_id res chain seq x y z
N MET A 1 1.57 -0.44 22.20
CA MET A 1 1.17 -0.32 20.79
C MET A 1 1.91 0.87 20.20
N THR A 2 2.86 0.61 19.32
CA THR A 2 3.61 1.67 18.61
C THR A 2 2.88 2.04 17.34
N VAL A 3 2.59 3.33 17.15
CA VAL A 3 1.90 3.84 15.97
C VAL A 3 2.91 4.52 15.04
N ILE A 4 2.92 4.13 13.78
CA ILE A 4 3.76 4.71 12.72
C ILE A 4 2.83 5.27 11.64
N ASP A 5 2.95 6.55 11.35
CA ASP A 5 2.17 7.22 10.31
C ASP A 5 2.92 7.14 8.96
N ILE A 6 2.23 6.62 7.94
CA ILE A 6 2.66 6.60 6.54
C ILE A 6 1.83 7.67 5.81
N LYS A 7 2.37 8.88 5.76
CA LYS A 7 1.66 10.06 5.24
C LYS A 7 2.52 10.81 4.23
N GLY A 8 1.86 11.60 3.39
CA GLY A 8 2.51 12.37 2.33
C GLY A 8 3.13 11.48 1.25
N ASP A 9 4.14 11.99 0.57
CA ASP A 9 4.84 11.26 -0.47
C ASP A 9 5.81 10.23 0.11
N VAL A 10 5.89 9.06 -0.51
CA VAL A 10 6.94 8.08 -0.23
C VAL A 10 8.18 8.46 -1.03
N VAL A 11 9.28 8.75 -0.32
CA VAL A 11 10.49 9.29 -0.94
C VAL A 11 11.74 8.57 -0.47
N ASP A 12 12.79 8.60 -1.30
CA ASP A 12 14.12 8.18 -0.89
C ASP A 12 14.66 9.10 0.22
N ASN A 13 15.52 8.56 1.08
CA ASN A 13 16.09 9.27 2.22
C ASN A 13 16.80 10.58 1.83
N SER A 14 17.38 10.66 0.62
CA SER A 14 18.11 11.83 0.13
C SER A 14 17.20 13.06 -0.06
N TYR A 15 15.90 12.87 -0.25
CA TYR A 15 14.94 13.96 -0.41
C TYR A 15 14.39 14.49 0.93
N GLY A 16 14.59 13.77 2.03
CA GLY A 16 14.00 14.11 3.33
C GLY A 16 14.26 15.54 3.79
N MET A 17 15.51 16.01 3.67
CA MET A 17 15.88 17.38 4.06
C MET A 17 15.10 18.45 3.29
N MET A 18 14.79 18.22 2.02
CA MET A 18 14.01 19.16 1.20
C MET A 18 12.57 19.23 1.68
N TYR A 19 11.95 18.08 1.95
CA TYR A 19 10.58 18.01 2.48
C TYR A 19 10.47 18.66 3.86
N ASP A 20 11.45 18.43 4.74
CA ASP A 20 11.53 19.06 6.06
C ASP A 20 11.63 20.60 5.96
N TRP A 21 12.44 21.12 5.01
CA TRP A 21 12.57 22.57 4.79
C TRP A 21 11.24 23.19 4.39
N PHE A 22 10.50 22.55 3.51
CA PHE A 22 9.19 23.08 3.04
C PHE A 22 8.04 22.78 3.99
N GLY A 23 8.27 21.99 5.06
CA GLY A 23 7.21 21.58 5.99
C GLY A 23 6.15 20.70 5.34
N ILE A 24 6.55 19.88 4.37
CA ILE A 24 5.66 18.95 3.64
C ILE A 24 5.80 17.56 4.27
N ASP A 25 4.67 16.92 4.55
CA ASP A 25 4.65 15.57 5.08
C ASP A 25 5.21 14.58 4.06
N TYR A 26 6.05 13.65 4.52
CA TYR A 26 6.60 12.58 3.72
C TYR A 26 6.94 11.35 4.56
N THR A 27 7.03 10.22 3.90
CA THR A 27 7.47 8.95 4.44
C THR A 27 8.76 8.52 3.74
N SER A 28 9.79 8.16 4.52
CA SER A 28 11.05 7.62 3.98
C SER A 28 11.48 6.37 4.75
N PRO A 29 12.34 5.51 4.15
CA PRO A 29 12.86 4.32 4.83
C PRO A 29 13.50 4.62 6.18
N SER A 30 14.30 5.69 6.30
CA SER A 30 14.93 6.06 7.58
C SER A 30 13.91 6.40 8.66
N LYS A 31 12.87 7.21 8.35
CA LYS A 31 11.82 7.55 9.32
C LYS A 31 11.11 6.31 9.85
N VAL A 32 10.77 5.38 8.94
CA VAL A 32 10.08 4.15 9.34
C VAL A 32 11.01 3.22 10.13
N ASN A 33 12.25 3.04 9.68
CA ASN A 33 13.24 2.23 10.39
C ASN A 33 13.51 2.76 11.80
N ASP A 34 13.69 4.08 11.95
CA ASP A 34 13.88 4.70 13.27
C ASP A 34 12.69 4.45 14.19
N ALA A 35 11.46 4.55 13.67
CA ALA A 35 10.26 4.26 14.43
C ALA A 35 10.16 2.77 14.81
N LEU A 36 10.52 1.86 13.92
CA LEU A 36 10.56 0.41 14.18
C LEU A 36 11.61 0.04 15.23
N LEU A 37 12.81 0.65 15.18
CA LEU A 37 13.89 0.41 16.14
C LEU A 37 13.55 0.91 17.54
N ASN A 38 12.79 2.00 17.64
CA ASN A 38 12.34 2.58 18.90
C ASN A 38 10.99 2.02 19.38
N ALA A 39 10.45 1.03 18.69
CA ALA A 39 9.19 0.39 19.07
C ALA A 39 9.43 -0.59 20.23
N ASP A 40 9.12 -0.20 21.45
CA ASP A 40 9.21 -1.08 22.64
C ASP A 40 7.97 -1.98 22.80
N ASP A 41 6.89 -1.66 22.11
CA ASP A 41 5.62 -2.38 22.17
C ASP A 41 5.65 -3.73 21.44
N GLU A 42 4.76 -4.64 21.85
CA GLU A 42 4.60 -5.96 21.23
C GLU A 42 3.86 -5.91 19.89
N GLU A 43 3.18 -4.81 19.57
CA GLU A 43 2.37 -4.62 18.36
C GLU A 43 2.69 -3.28 17.68
N ILE A 44 2.73 -3.29 16.36
CA ILE A 44 2.92 -2.12 15.51
C ILE A 44 1.62 -1.82 14.77
N VAL A 45 1.24 -0.56 14.75
CA VAL A 45 0.11 -0.05 13.96
C VAL A 45 0.61 0.96 12.93
N LEU A 46 0.33 0.70 11.66
CA LEU A 46 0.61 1.63 10.57
C LEU A 46 -0.68 2.36 10.18
N ASN A 47 -0.71 3.68 10.29
CA ASN A 47 -1.80 4.49 9.76
C ASN A 47 -1.41 5.05 8.40
N ILE A 48 -2.13 4.69 7.36
CA ILE A 48 -1.79 5.05 5.98
C ILE A 48 -2.76 6.07 5.41
N ALA A 49 -2.20 7.18 4.93
CA ALA A 49 -2.89 8.21 4.15
C ALA A 49 -1.88 8.85 3.18
N SER A 50 -1.60 8.19 2.04
CA SER A 50 -0.52 8.55 1.11
C SER A 50 -0.88 8.24 -0.34
N ASN A 51 -0.47 9.12 -1.23
CA ASN A 51 -0.55 8.95 -2.68
C ASN A 51 0.52 7.97 -3.24
N GLY A 52 1.48 7.56 -2.42
CA GLY A 52 2.63 6.77 -2.86
C GLY A 52 3.83 7.64 -3.23
N GLY A 53 4.64 7.18 -4.18
CA GLY A 53 5.87 7.85 -4.62
C GLY A 53 6.94 6.85 -5.05
N ASP A 54 8.14 6.91 -4.47
CA ASP A 54 9.26 6.07 -4.84
C ASP A 54 9.02 4.59 -4.50
N VAL A 55 9.08 3.74 -5.54
CA VAL A 55 8.80 2.31 -5.42
C VAL A 55 9.89 1.55 -4.66
N PHE A 56 11.16 1.98 -4.78
CA PHE A 56 12.27 1.32 -4.10
C PHE A 56 12.28 1.69 -2.60
N ALA A 57 11.98 2.95 -2.28
CA ALA A 57 11.75 3.36 -0.89
C ALA A 57 10.60 2.57 -0.26
N ALA A 58 9.49 2.39 -0.98
CA ALA A 58 8.37 1.56 -0.49
C ALA A 58 8.75 0.09 -0.32
N SER A 59 9.55 -0.47 -1.22
CA SER A 59 10.05 -1.85 -1.11
C SER A 59 10.96 -2.04 0.10
N GLU A 60 11.83 -1.07 0.38
CA GLU A 60 12.67 -1.09 1.59
C GLU A 60 11.82 -1.02 2.85
N ILE A 61 10.83 -0.12 2.90
CA ILE A 61 9.89 0.02 4.02
C ILE A 61 9.09 -1.28 4.23
N TYR A 62 8.52 -1.85 3.15
CA TYR A 62 7.83 -3.15 3.19
C TYR A 62 8.69 -4.24 3.82
N THR A 63 9.94 -4.34 3.38
CA THR A 63 10.89 -5.34 3.87
C THR A 63 11.23 -5.12 5.33
N ALA A 64 11.49 -3.87 5.74
CA ALA A 64 11.79 -3.53 7.13
C ALA A 64 10.64 -3.91 8.08
N ILE A 65 9.40 -3.63 7.67
CA ILE A 65 8.19 -3.99 8.42
C ILE A 65 8.09 -5.52 8.54
N LYS A 66 8.26 -6.27 7.46
CA LYS A 66 8.21 -7.74 7.47
C LYS A 66 9.31 -8.37 8.32
N MET A 67 10.50 -7.77 8.34
CA MET A 67 11.64 -8.26 9.12
C MET A 67 11.55 -7.92 10.62
N ASN A 68 10.70 -7.01 11.03
CA ASN A 68 10.58 -6.58 12.43
C ASN A 68 10.16 -7.72 13.38
N GLY A 69 9.39 -8.69 12.89
CA GLY A 69 8.98 -9.89 13.64
C GLY A 69 7.86 -9.66 14.65
N LYS A 70 7.32 -8.45 14.75
CA LYS A 70 6.15 -8.13 15.58
C LYS A 70 4.88 -8.18 14.76
N PRO A 71 3.70 -8.45 15.37
CA PRO A 71 2.42 -8.30 14.68
C PRO A 71 2.22 -6.87 14.18
N VAL A 72 1.80 -6.73 12.93
CA VAL A 72 1.57 -5.44 12.28
C VAL A 72 0.13 -5.30 11.83
N THR A 73 -0.56 -4.30 12.38
CA THR A 73 -1.89 -3.89 11.96
C THR A 73 -1.81 -2.63 11.10
N VAL A 74 -2.34 -2.69 9.91
CA VAL A 74 -2.44 -1.53 8.99
C VAL A 74 -3.85 -0.97 9.03
N ASN A 75 -3.97 0.36 9.14
CA ASN A 75 -5.21 1.10 9.03
C ASN A 75 -5.12 2.08 7.85
N ILE A 76 -5.80 1.78 6.75
CA ILE A 76 -5.93 2.71 5.62
C ILE A 76 -7.01 3.73 5.98
N GLN A 77 -6.57 4.96 6.30
CA GLN A 77 -7.45 6.00 6.84
C GLN A 77 -8.12 6.84 5.76
N GLY A 78 -7.44 7.10 4.64
CA GLY A 78 -7.96 7.91 3.54
C GLY A 78 -7.59 7.33 2.19
N LEU A 79 -6.31 7.16 1.93
CA LEU A 79 -5.81 6.62 0.66
C LEU A 79 -4.54 5.80 0.90
N ALA A 80 -4.47 4.65 0.28
CA ALA A 80 -3.22 3.91 0.08
C ALA A 80 -3.03 3.69 -1.43
N ALA A 81 -2.33 4.59 -2.10
CA ALA A 81 -2.15 4.51 -3.54
C ALA A 81 -0.72 4.19 -3.94
N SER A 82 -0.55 3.49 -5.08
CA SER A 82 0.76 3.25 -5.68
C SER A 82 1.75 2.64 -4.67
N ALA A 83 2.92 3.24 -4.47
CA ALA A 83 3.92 2.80 -3.50
C ALA A 83 3.38 2.62 -2.07
N ALA A 84 2.41 3.43 -1.63
CA ALA A 84 1.79 3.29 -0.31
C ALA A 84 0.90 2.03 -0.21
N SER A 85 0.32 1.57 -1.31
CA SER A 85 -0.42 0.30 -1.33
C SER A 85 0.51 -0.91 -1.16
N VAL A 86 1.74 -0.83 -1.67
CA VAL A 86 2.78 -1.85 -1.44
C VAL A 86 3.14 -1.93 0.04
N ILE A 87 3.35 -0.78 0.69
CA ILE A 87 3.61 -0.71 2.12
C ILE A 87 2.45 -1.32 2.93
N ALA A 88 1.20 -1.06 2.52
CA ALA A 88 0.03 -1.63 3.18
C ALA A 88 0.03 -3.17 3.19
N MET A 89 0.57 -3.81 2.16
CA MET A 89 0.66 -5.28 2.08
C MET A 89 1.67 -5.88 3.07
N ALA A 90 2.45 -5.06 3.76
CA ALA A 90 3.32 -5.54 4.83
C ALA A 90 2.55 -5.89 6.11
N GLY A 91 1.32 -5.42 6.28
CA GLY A 91 0.49 -5.72 7.44
C GLY A 91 0.03 -7.17 7.50
N ASP A 92 0.03 -7.74 8.71
CA ASP A 92 -0.60 -9.04 8.98
C ASP A 92 -2.12 -8.90 8.90
N THR A 93 -2.65 -7.82 9.48
CA THR A 93 -4.05 -7.39 9.34
C THR A 93 -4.11 -6.03 8.67
N VAL A 94 -4.90 -5.91 7.61
CA VAL A 94 -5.14 -4.65 6.89
C VAL A 94 -6.60 -4.25 7.03
N ASN A 95 -6.83 -3.15 7.72
CA ASN A 95 -8.14 -2.54 7.88
C ASN A 95 -8.25 -1.32 6.95
N ILE A 96 -9.41 -1.12 6.36
CA ILE A 96 -9.68 0.04 5.50
C ILE A 96 -10.89 0.82 6.01
N SER A 97 -10.77 2.14 6.10
CA SER A 97 -11.90 3.02 6.42
C SER A 97 -12.98 2.92 5.34
N PRO A 98 -14.28 2.95 5.67
CA PRO A 98 -15.36 2.90 4.68
C PRO A 98 -15.33 4.06 3.68
N THR A 99 -14.62 5.15 4.00
CA THR A 99 -14.44 6.32 3.13
C THR A 99 -13.09 6.34 2.41
N ALA A 100 -12.21 5.36 2.70
CA ALA A 100 -10.89 5.26 2.10
C ALA A 100 -10.92 4.52 0.75
N GLN A 101 -9.86 4.71 -0.01
CA GLN A 101 -9.61 3.99 -1.25
C GLN A 101 -8.21 3.35 -1.24
N LEU A 102 -8.05 2.30 -2.01
CA LEU A 102 -6.78 1.68 -2.33
C LEU A 102 -6.58 1.70 -3.84
N MET A 103 -5.40 2.08 -4.31
CA MET A 103 -5.12 2.14 -5.75
C MET A 103 -3.82 1.43 -6.08
N ILE A 104 -3.86 0.62 -7.12
CA ILE A 104 -2.71 -0.07 -7.69
C ILE A 104 -2.55 0.27 -9.17
N HIS A 105 -1.32 0.52 -9.57
CA HIS A 105 -0.96 0.74 -10.97
C HIS A 105 0.46 0.25 -11.27
N LYS A 106 0.83 0.23 -12.55
CA LYS A 106 2.19 -0.06 -12.97
C LYS A 106 3.14 1.08 -12.64
N ALA A 107 4.40 0.73 -12.38
CA ALA A 107 5.46 1.71 -12.22
C ALA A 107 5.63 2.55 -13.50
N SER A 108 5.98 3.81 -13.29
CA SER A 108 6.28 4.74 -14.38
C SER A 108 7.61 5.42 -14.14
N SER A 109 8.28 5.75 -15.21
CA SER A 109 9.52 6.51 -15.20
C SER A 109 9.51 7.52 -16.34
N GLY A 110 10.39 8.51 -16.29
CA GLY A 110 10.61 9.47 -17.35
C GLY A 110 12.10 9.61 -17.64
N GLY A 111 12.46 9.77 -18.93
CA GLY A 111 13.86 9.88 -19.31
C GLY A 111 14.05 10.41 -20.71
N GLN A 112 15.31 10.62 -21.06
CA GLN A 112 15.76 10.94 -22.42
C GLN A 112 16.77 9.90 -22.85
N GLY A 113 16.72 9.49 -24.13
CA GLY A 113 17.64 8.50 -24.64
C GLY A 113 17.35 8.14 -26.08
N ASN A 114 18.12 7.20 -26.62
CA ASN A 114 17.88 6.58 -27.93
C ASN A 114 16.92 5.38 -27.80
N ALA A 115 16.64 4.66 -28.89
CA ALA A 115 15.73 3.53 -28.90
C ALA A 115 16.17 2.41 -27.92
N ASP A 116 17.46 2.10 -27.89
CA ASP A 116 17.99 1.05 -27.01
C ASP A 116 17.83 1.42 -25.51
N ASP A 117 18.00 2.71 -25.17
CA ASP A 117 17.80 3.22 -23.80
C ASP A 117 16.34 3.05 -23.37
N PHE A 118 15.36 3.37 -24.23
CA PHE A 118 13.95 3.17 -23.95
C PHE A 118 13.55 1.70 -23.87
N GLU A 119 14.12 0.83 -24.70
CA GLU A 119 13.89 -0.61 -24.61
C GLU A 119 14.47 -1.18 -23.30
N HIS A 120 15.64 -0.68 -22.87
CA HIS A 120 16.21 -1.05 -21.58
C HIS A 120 15.32 -0.60 -20.41
N GLU A 121 14.89 0.66 -20.41
CA GLU A 121 14.00 1.21 -19.39
C GLU A 121 12.68 0.44 -19.31
N ALA A 122 12.09 0.09 -20.45
CA ALA A 122 10.88 -0.73 -20.48
C ALA A 122 11.08 -2.11 -19.83
N LYS A 123 12.26 -2.73 -19.98
CA LYS A 123 12.58 -4.00 -19.30
C LYS A 123 12.72 -3.81 -17.80
N VAL A 124 13.35 -2.72 -17.36
CA VAL A 124 13.49 -2.37 -15.93
C VAL A 124 12.10 -2.19 -15.31
N LEU A 125 11.25 -1.38 -15.92
CA LEU A 125 9.87 -1.15 -15.44
C LEU A 125 9.05 -2.44 -15.36
N ASN A 126 9.16 -3.33 -16.36
CA ASN A 126 8.51 -4.63 -16.29
C ASN A 126 9.02 -5.49 -15.12
N GLY A 127 10.29 -5.42 -14.78
CA GLY A 127 10.86 -6.09 -13.60
C GLY A 127 10.32 -5.49 -12.29
N VAL A 128 10.22 -4.18 -12.21
CA VAL A 128 9.61 -3.46 -11.08
C VAL A 128 8.14 -3.87 -10.90
N ASP A 129 7.37 -3.90 -11.98
CA ASP A 129 5.96 -4.32 -11.95
C ASP A 129 5.79 -5.74 -11.39
N GLN A 130 6.67 -6.67 -11.79
CA GLN A 130 6.64 -8.05 -11.27
C GLN A 130 6.97 -8.08 -9.77
N SER A 131 7.92 -7.26 -9.32
CA SER A 131 8.29 -7.17 -7.90
C SER A 131 7.15 -6.60 -7.05
N ILE A 132 6.47 -5.56 -7.54
CA ILE A 132 5.27 -5.01 -6.90
C ILE A 132 4.15 -6.06 -6.84
N ALA A 133 3.87 -6.72 -7.97
CA ALA A 133 2.83 -7.73 -8.06
C ALA A 133 3.08 -8.91 -7.11
N ALA A 134 4.34 -9.26 -6.83
CA ALA A 134 4.68 -10.30 -5.86
C ALA A 134 4.22 -9.94 -4.42
N ALA A 135 4.34 -8.67 -4.01
CA ALA A 135 3.83 -8.24 -2.70
C ALA A 135 2.29 -8.35 -2.62
N TYR A 136 1.60 -8.00 -3.70
CA TYR A 136 0.14 -8.17 -3.78
C TYR A 136 -0.28 -9.65 -3.82
N GLU A 137 0.44 -10.50 -4.56
CA GLU A 137 0.18 -11.95 -4.62
C GLU A 137 0.30 -12.59 -3.24
N LEU A 138 1.34 -12.26 -2.48
CA LEU A 138 1.54 -12.75 -1.11
C LEU A 138 0.39 -12.36 -0.17
N LYS A 139 -0.20 -11.18 -0.34
CA LYS A 139 -1.30 -10.72 0.50
C LYS A 139 -2.65 -11.26 0.05
N THR A 140 -2.94 -11.19 -1.25
CA THR A 140 -4.27 -11.48 -1.81
C THR A 140 -4.49 -12.94 -2.19
N GLY A 141 -3.41 -13.67 -2.48
CA GLY A 141 -3.47 -15.01 -3.09
C GLY A 141 -3.90 -15.01 -4.57
N MET A 142 -4.08 -13.84 -5.19
CA MET A 142 -4.41 -13.72 -6.61
C MET A 142 -3.21 -14.11 -7.47
N LYS A 143 -3.46 -14.60 -8.69
CA LYS A 143 -2.39 -14.89 -9.64
C LYS A 143 -1.69 -13.59 -10.09
N GLN A 144 -0.38 -13.63 -10.23
CA GLN A 144 0.42 -12.49 -10.67
C GLN A 144 -0.07 -11.91 -12.00
N SER A 145 -0.52 -12.75 -12.96
CA SER A 145 -1.08 -12.28 -14.24
C SER A 145 -2.29 -11.38 -14.07
N ASP A 146 -3.18 -11.72 -13.14
CA ASP A 146 -4.41 -10.99 -12.88
C ASP A 146 -4.10 -9.66 -12.16
N LEU A 147 -3.13 -9.69 -11.25
CA LEU A 147 -2.61 -8.50 -10.56
C LEU A 147 -1.95 -7.52 -11.53
N LEU A 148 -1.10 -8.02 -12.45
CA LEU A 148 -0.48 -7.19 -13.50
C LEU A 148 -1.54 -6.56 -14.43
N GLN A 149 -2.66 -7.25 -14.68
CA GLN A 149 -3.78 -6.71 -15.45
C GLN A 149 -4.50 -5.60 -14.66
N LEU A 150 -4.76 -5.79 -13.37
CA LEU A 150 -5.34 -4.76 -12.50
C LEU A 150 -4.42 -3.53 -12.41
N MET A 151 -3.11 -3.73 -12.27
CA MET A 151 -2.12 -2.65 -12.27
C MET A 151 -2.11 -1.91 -13.62
N SER A 152 -2.20 -2.63 -14.75
CA SER A 152 -2.25 -2.02 -16.09
C SER A 152 -3.49 -1.14 -16.31
N ASN A 153 -4.58 -1.44 -15.61
CA ASN A 153 -5.83 -0.69 -15.67
C ASN A 153 -5.90 0.48 -14.69
N GLU A 154 -4.84 0.70 -13.90
CA GLU A 154 -4.88 1.68 -12.79
C GLU A 154 -6.13 1.49 -11.94
N THR A 155 -6.16 0.40 -11.17
CA THR A 155 -7.36 -0.02 -10.47
C THR A 155 -7.51 0.71 -9.13
N TRP A 156 -8.57 1.48 -9.03
CA TRP A 156 -9.05 2.12 -7.81
C TRP A 156 -10.08 1.23 -7.13
N MET A 157 -9.92 0.98 -5.85
CA MET A 157 -10.79 0.09 -5.07
C MET A 157 -11.39 0.85 -3.90
N THR A 158 -12.71 0.79 -3.79
CA THR A 158 -13.45 1.15 -2.57
C THR A 158 -13.16 0.14 -1.46
N ALA A 159 -13.54 0.46 -0.22
CA ALA A 159 -13.32 -0.45 0.91
C ALA A 159 -13.91 -1.86 0.70
N PRO A 160 -15.18 -2.02 0.22
CA PRO A 160 -15.73 -3.34 -0.10
C PRO A 160 -14.94 -4.07 -1.19
N GLU A 161 -14.52 -3.38 -2.26
CA GLU A 161 -13.76 -3.99 -3.36
C GLU A 161 -12.35 -4.43 -2.91
N ALA A 162 -11.71 -3.64 -2.03
CA ALA A 162 -10.40 -3.99 -1.47
C ALA A 162 -10.49 -5.25 -0.61
N VAL A 163 -11.56 -5.39 0.19
CA VAL A 163 -11.79 -6.61 0.99
C VAL A 163 -12.15 -7.79 0.09
N ASP A 164 -13.04 -7.62 -0.88
CA ASP A 164 -13.45 -8.69 -1.81
C ASP A 164 -12.25 -9.28 -2.60
N LYS A 165 -11.29 -8.43 -2.97
CA LYS A 165 -10.07 -8.84 -3.67
C LYS A 165 -8.91 -9.25 -2.75
N GLY A 166 -9.08 -9.18 -1.42
CA GLY A 166 -8.08 -9.61 -0.45
C GLY A 166 -6.95 -8.59 -0.19
N PHE A 167 -7.05 -7.36 -0.68
CA PHE A 167 -6.10 -6.27 -0.36
C PHE A 167 -6.30 -5.71 1.05
N ALA A 168 -7.51 -5.83 1.60
CA ALA A 168 -7.83 -5.54 2.98
C ALA A 168 -8.55 -6.73 3.62
N ASP A 169 -8.43 -6.85 4.93
CA ASP A 169 -9.07 -7.93 5.69
C ASP A 169 -10.41 -7.48 6.26
N ASN A 170 -10.53 -6.20 6.66
CA ASN A 170 -11.74 -5.69 7.31
C ASN A 170 -12.04 -4.25 6.88
N ILE A 171 -13.34 -3.90 6.89
CA ILE A 171 -13.79 -2.51 6.83
C ILE A 171 -13.93 -2.01 8.27
N MET A 172 -13.28 -0.88 8.59
CA MET A 172 -13.32 -0.26 9.91
C MET A 172 -14.74 0.21 10.26
N PHE A 173 -15.09 0.20 11.57
CA PHE A 173 -16.37 0.73 12.10
C PHE A 173 -17.63 0.01 11.64
N VAL A 174 -17.50 -1.14 10.98
CA VAL A 174 -18.63 -1.98 10.58
C VAL A 174 -18.80 -3.08 11.62
N ASP A 175 -19.92 -3.07 12.35
CA ASP A 175 -20.28 -4.17 13.24
C ASP A 175 -20.60 -5.40 12.40
N ALA A 176 -19.83 -6.46 12.56
CA ALA A 176 -20.06 -7.74 11.89
C ALA A 176 -21.46 -8.36 12.19
N ASN A 177 -22.15 -7.84 13.19
CA ASN A 177 -23.47 -8.30 13.65
C ASN A 177 -24.65 -7.44 13.15
N LYS A 178 -24.43 -6.40 12.32
CA LYS A 178 -25.57 -5.68 11.73
C LYS A 178 -26.12 -6.49 10.56
N PRO A 179 -27.46 -6.74 10.52
CA PRO A 179 -28.07 -7.45 9.41
C PRO A 179 -27.80 -6.67 8.11
N VAL A 180 -27.20 -7.35 7.12
CA VAL A 180 -27.08 -6.82 5.77
C VAL A 180 -28.50 -6.78 5.21
N PHE A 181 -29.07 -5.61 5.05
CA PHE A 181 -30.32 -5.43 4.31
C PHE A 181 -30.01 -5.66 2.83
N SER A 182 -30.25 -6.89 2.36
CA SER A 182 -30.21 -7.16 0.92
C SER A 182 -31.48 -6.57 0.29
N ASN A 183 -31.33 -5.89 -0.84
CA ASN A 183 -32.45 -5.36 -1.64
C ASN A 183 -33.20 -6.49 -2.39
N SER A 184 -33.20 -7.70 -1.87
CA SER A 184 -34.04 -8.77 -2.41
C SER A 184 -35.46 -8.62 -1.84
N ILE A 185 -36.35 -8.09 -2.66
CA ILE A 185 -37.80 -8.28 -2.47
C ILE A 185 -38.10 -9.76 -2.76
N GLY A 186 -37.83 -10.60 -1.79
CA GLY A 186 -38.13 -12.02 -1.82
C GLY A 186 -39.15 -12.33 -0.73
N ASN A 187 -40.42 -12.41 -1.13
CA ASN A 187 -41.54 -13.06 -0.48
C ASN A 187 -41.56 -13.05 1.04
N ILE A 188 -42.30 -12.09 1.58
CA ILE A 188 -42.90 -12.22 2.92
C ILE A 188 -44.11 -13.16 2.74
N PRO A 189 -44.23 -14.24 3.54
CA PRO A 189 -45.40 -15.12 3.51
C PRO A 189 -46.62 -14.40 4.08
#